data_4ba11991f34c4799a94f024c19e7474f
#
_entry.id   4ba11991f34c4799a94f024c19e7474f
#
_cell.length_a   1.000
_cell.length_b   1.000
_cell.length_c   1.000
_cell.angle_alpha   90.00
_cell.angle_beta   90.00
_cell.angle_gamma   90.00
#
_symmetry.space_group_name_H-M   'P 1'
#
loop_
_entity.id
_entity.type
_entity.pdbx_description
1 polymer ?
#
loop_
_entity_poly.entity_id
_entity_poly.type
_entity_poly.pdbx_seq_one_letter_code
_entity_poly.pdbx_strand_id
1 'polypeptide(L)'
;MNKIASFSRKVLISSVRQLAPYLIIGPRRLVLIGAIAAVALAIIFYPLIVQTPFDPEKVAIQLTGVELSSGSESEQRLDLRVALQITNTNEFTLTTSRIAYDLFADGAPVGSDTISYEDVPVTGRPALFSNQPVTISDTLTLQYTDETASLFSRILNNSTDINWRISGSATIESGTTLQEKRFSSEL
;
A
#
# COMPACT_ATOMS: atom_id res chain seq x y z
N MET A 1 21.87 62.33 39.94
CA MET A 1 21.58 61.46 38.74
C MET A 1 20.73 60.24 39.09
N ASN A 2 19.59 60.38 39.81
CA ASN A 2 18.83 59.18 40.25
C ASN A 2 17.31 59.30 40.14
N LYS A 3 16.75 60.23 39.33
CA LYS A 3 15.29 60.41 39.18
C LYS A 3 14.69 59.80 37.89
N ILE A 4 15.50 59.43 36.90
CA ILE A 4 15.00 58.91 35.62
C ILE A 4 14.69 57.40 35.65
N ALA A 5 15.44 56.65 36.49
CA ALA A 5 15.29 55.18 36.55
C ALA A 5 14.02 54.72 37.31
N SER A 6 13.41 55.60 38.15
CA SER A 6 12.20 55.24 38.93
C SER A 6 10.90 55.42 38.13
N PHE A 7 10.91 56.27 37.10
CA PHE A 7 9.72 56.54 36.30
C PHE A 7 9.42 55.41 35.29
N SER A 8 10.46 54.80 34.74
CA SER A 8 10.31 53.74 33.73
C SER A 8 9.72 52.44 34.29
N ARG A 9 10.05 52.10 35.56
CA ARG A 9 9.50 50.86 36.19
C ARG A 9 8.01 50.99 36.58
N LYS A 10 7.52 52.15 36.92
CA LYS A 10 6.09 52.34 37.26
C LYS A 10 5.18 52.28 36.06
N VAL A 11 5.61 52.73 34.88
CA VAL A 11 4.83 52.68 33.63
C VAL A 11 4.73 51.26 33.13
N LEU A 12 5.79 50.44 33.21
CA LEU A 12 5.75 49.03 32.77
C LEU A 12 4.83 48.18 33.68
N ILE A 13 4.80 48.39 34.98
CA ILE A 13 3.98 47.62 35.91
C ILE A 13 2.49 47.98 35.77
N SER A 14 2.14 49.25 35.40
CA SER A 14 0.77 49.65 35.20
C SER A 14 0.20 49.06 33.89
N SER A 15 1.01 48.89 32.84
CA SER A 15 0.54 48.32 31.55
C SER A 15 0.26 46.81 31.65
N VAL A 16 1.01 46.09 32.48
CA VAL A 16 0.76 44.64 32.66
C VAL A 16 -0.48 44.36 33.50
N ARG A 17 -0.87 45.28 34.41
CA ARG A 17 -2.10 45.15 35.22
C ARG A 17 -3.37 45.39 34.45
N GLN A 18 -3.35 46.10 33.32
CA GLN A 18 -4.55 46.37 32.53
C GLN A 18 -4.94 45.23 31.59
N LEU A 19 -4.06 44.29 31.34
CA LEU A 19 -4.36 43.12 30.51
C LEU A 19 -4.95 41.91 31.28
N ALA A 20 -4.94 41.98 32.62
CA ALA A 20 -5.41 40.91 33.48
C ALA A 20 -6.94 40.67 33.55
N PRO A 21 -7.83 41.67 33.32
CA PRO A 21 -9.27 41.45 33.52
C PRO A 21 -9.97 40.73 32.34
N TYR A 22 -9.32 40.55 31.21
CA TYR A 22 -9.97 39.92 30.02
C TYR A 22 -9.88 38.38 30.00
N LEU A 23 -9.20 37.77 30.95
CA LEU A 23 -8.98 36.30 30.98
C LEU A 23 -9.77 35.58 32.08
N ILE A 24 -10.76 36.26 32.72
CA ILE A 24 -11.67 35.54 33.63
C ILE A 24 -12.75 34.87 32.77
N ILE A 25 -12.39 33.72 32.19
CA ILE A 25 -13.33 32.83 31.51
C ILE A 25 -14.24 32.27 32.62
N GLY A 26 -15.48 32.72 32.67
CA GLY A 26 -16.46 32.20 33.62
C GLY A 26 -16.62 30.69 33.48
N PRO A 27 -16.97 29.95 34.56
CA PRO A 27 -17.02 28.50 34.58
C PRO A 27 -17.88 27.89 33.43
N ARG A 28 -18.94 28.57 33.03
CA ARG A 28 -19.80 28.16 31.91
C ARG A 28 -19.09 28.22 30.56
N ARG A 29 -18.24 29.24 30.33
CA ARG A 29 -17.43 29.35 29.09
C ARG A 29 -16.29 28.33 29.06
N LEU A 30 -15.69 28.00 30.20
CA LEU A 30 -14.70 26.94 30.32
C LEU A 30 -15.30 25.57 29.96
N VAL A 31 -16.49 25.25 30.43
CA VAL A 31 -17.22 24.04 30.08
C VAL A 31 -17.51 23.98 28.58
N LEU A 32 -17.95 25.09 27.98
CA LEU A 32 -18.22 25.14 26.54
C LEU A 32 -16.95 24.93 25.71
N ILE A 33 -15.85 25.62 26.08
CA ILE A 33 -14.55 25.42 25.39
C ILE A 33 -14.06 23.98 25.54
N GLY A 34 -14.19 23.39 26.74
CA GLY A 34 -13.85 21.99 26.99
C GLY A 34 -14.69 21.02 26.15
N ALA A 35 -15.99 21.26 26.01
CA ALA A 35 -16.86 20.43 25.18
C ALA A 35 -16.50 20.53 23.68
N ILE A 36 -16.23 21.74 23.17
CA ILE A 36 -15.79 21.93 21.77
C ILE A 36 -14.43 21.23 21.54
N ALA A 37 -13.48 21.38 22.46
CA ALA A 37 -12.20 20.73 22.36
C ALA A 37 -12.31 19.19 22.39
N ALA A 38 -13.18 18.64 23.24
CA ALA A 38 -13.44 17.21 23.31
C ALA A 38 -14.04 16.66 22.01
N VAL A 39 -15.00 17.37 21.42
CA VAL A 39 -15.59 17.00 20.12
C VAL A 39 -14.56 17.08 19.00
N ALA A 40 -13.74 18.13 18.96
CA ALA A 40 -12.67 18.27 17.97
C ALA A 40 -11.64 17.14 18.09
N LEU A 41 -11.23 16.80 19.31
CA LEU A 41 -10.35 15.65 19.57
C LEU A 41 -11.01 14.32 19.16
N ALA A 42 -12.29 14.13 19.47
CA ALA A 42 -13.01 12.92 19.06
C ALA A 42 -13.03 12.77 17.53
N ILE A 43 -13.27 13.86 16.79
CA ILE A 43 -13.27 13.85 15.31
C ILE A 43 -11.86 13.53 14.77
N ILE A 44 -10.81 14.09 15.38
CA ILE A 44 -9.41 13.86 14.95
C ILE A 44 -8.98 12.43 15.26
N PHE A 45 -9.33 11.89 16.43
CA PHE A 45 -8.89 10.56 16.86
C PHE A 45 -9.83 9.44 16.42
N TYR A 46 -11.09 9.75 16.03
CA TYR A 46 -12.05 8.74 15.55
C TYR A 46 -11.49 7.85 14.43
N PRO A 47 -10.88 8.39 13.35
CA PRO A 47 -10.31 7.56 12.28
C PRO A 47 -9.14 6.67 12.74
N LEU A 48 -8.42 7.06 13.81
CA LEU A 48 -7.33 6.26 14.37
C LEU A 48 -7.84 5.11 15.25
N ILE A 49 -9.04 5.26 15.85
CA ILE A 49 -9.64 4.26 16.74
C ILE A 49 -10.49 3.26 15.95
N VAL A 50 -11.12 3.70 14.86
CA VAL A 50 -12.02 2.89 14.01
C VAL A 50 -11.26 2.31 12.80
N GLN A 51 -9.96 2.08 12.91
CA GLN A 51 -9.26 1.26 11.93
C GLN A 51 -9.78 -0.17 12.09
N THR A 52 -10.62 -0.61 11.15
CA THR A 52 -10.98 -2.03 11.05
C THR A 52 -9.74 -2.76 10.53
N PRO A 53 -9.05 -3.54 11.40
CA PRO A 53 -7.94 -4.32 10.92
C PRO A 53 -8.47 -5.33 9.90
N PHE A 54 -7.93 -5.33 8.70
CA PHE A 54 -8.21 -6.40 7.76
C PHE A 54 -7.28 -7.59 8.04
N ASP A 55 -7.73 -8.77 7.66
CA ASP A 55 -6.95 -9.98 7.75
C ASP A 55 -6.27 -10.26 6.40
N PRO A 56 -4.94 -10.13 6.28
CA PRO A 56 -4.24 -10.41 5.03
C PRO A 56 -4.34 -11.89 4.65
N GLU A 57 -4.57 -12.81 5.60
CA GLU A 57 -4.75 -14.23 5.30
C GLU A 57 -6.06 -14.51 4.54
N LYS A 58 -7.01 -13.61 4.60
CA LYS A 58 -8.24 -13.63 3.81
C LYS A 58 -8.07 -13.08 2.37
N VAL A 59 -6.84 -12.75 1.97
CA VAL A 59 -6.51 -12.39 0.59
C VAL A 59 -5.75 -13.55 -0.03
N ALA A 60 -6.35 -14.22 -1.00
CA ALA A 60 -5.71 -15.29 -1.78
C ALA A 60 -5.14 -14.70 -3.08
N ILE A 61 -3.91 -15.08 -3.41
CA ILE A 61 -3.25 -14.72 -4.67
C ILE A 61 -2.84 -16.01 -5.36
N GLN A 62 -3.30 -16.22 -6.59
CA GLN A 62 -3.10 -17.45 -7.34
C GLN A 62 -2.58 -17.15 -8.73
N LEU A 63 -1.66 -17.98 -9.21
CA LEU A 63 -1.23 -17.98 -10.61
C LEU A 63 -2.33 -18.63 -11.45
N THR A 64 -2.81 -17.95 -12.48
CA THR A 64 -3.89 -18.45 -13.34
C THR A 64 -3.47 -18.66 -14.80
N GLY A 65 -2.28 -18.17 -15.17
CA GLY A 65 -1.72 -18.41 -16.49
C GLY A 65 -0.33 -17.84 -16.66
N VAL A 66 0.46 -18.52 -17.47
CA VAL A 66 1.72 -18.02 -18.02
C VAL A 66 1.67 -18.32 -19.52
N GLU A 67 1.67 -17.28 -20.34
CA GLU A 67 1.50 -17.39 -21.79
C GLU A 67 2.63 -16.63 -22.49
N LEU A 68 3.06 -17.14 -23.64
CA LEU A 68 3.96 -16.41 -24.52
C LEU A 68 3.21 -15.22 -25.13
N SER A 69 3.63 -13.99 -24.85
CA SER A 69 3.09 -12.76 -25.40
C SER A 69 3.79 -12.37 -26.69
N SER A 70 5.13 -12.38 -26.68
CA SER A 70 5.95 -12.07 -27.85
C SER A 70 7.36 -12.65 -27.68
N GLY A 71 8.12 -12.67 -28.78
CA GLY A 71 9.49 -13.08 -28.79
C GLY A 71 9.81 -14.13 -29.84
N SER A 72 11.11 -14.34 -30.07
CA SER A 72 11.61 -15.31 -31.04
C SER A 72 13.03 -15.76 -30.67
N GLU A 73 13.47 -16.88 -31.26
CA GLU A 73 14.86 -17.34 -31.12
C GLU A 73 15.86 -16.30 -31.65
N SER A 74 15.54 -15.60 -32.73
CA SER A 74 16.41 -14.58 -33.32
C SER A 74 16.62 -13.37 -32.40
N GLU A 75 15.65 -13.08 -31.53
CA GLU A 75 15.75 -12.01 -30.54
C GLU A 75 16.40 -12.46 -29.24
N GLN A 76 16.58 -13.76 -29.04
CA GLN A 76 17.09 -14.37 -27.80
C GLN A 76 16.30 -13.91 -26.56
N ARG A 77 15.01 -13.61 -26.74
CA ARG A 77 14.12 -13.05 -25.73
C ARG A 77 12.69 -13.56 -25.92
N LEU A 78 12.04 -13.90 -24.82
CA LEU A 78 10.60 -14.16 -24.76
C LEU A 78 9.96 -13.25 -23.72
N ASP A 79 8.84 -12.66 -24.08
CA ASP A 79 8.00 -11.91 -23.18
C ASP A 79 6.83 -12.79 -22.73
N LEU A 80 6.81 -13.14 -21.47
CA LEU A 80 5.82 -14.00 -20.85
C LEU A 80 4.76 -13.15 -20.15
N ARG A 81 3.50 -13.33 -20.53
CA ARG A 81 2.38 -12.75 -19.81
C ARG A 81 2.05 -13.62 -18.60
N VAL A 82 2.28 -13.08 -17.41
CA VAL A 82 1.95 -13.72 -16.12
C VAL A 82 0.63 -13.18 -15.63
N ALA A 83 -0.37 -14.04 -15.42
CA ALA A 83 -1.69 -13.66 -14.94
C ALA A 83 -1.87 -14.13 -13.49
N LEU A 84 -2.17 -13.18 -12.60
CA LEU A 84 -2.45 -13.39 -11.18
C LEU A 84 -3.91 -13.10 -10.89
N GLN A 85 -4.58 -14.00 -10.22
CA GLN A 85 -5.93 -13.77 -9.69
C GLN A 85 -5.84 -13.49 -8.20
N ILE A 86 -6.43 -12.37 -7.77
CA ILE A 86 -6.50 -11.96 -6.37
C ILE A 86 -7.95 -12.02 -5.92
N THR A 87 -8.21 -12.75 -4.84
CA THR A 87 -9.53 -12.87 -4.22
C THR A 87 -9.47 -12.37 -2.79
N ASN A 88 -10.29 -11.38 -2.46
CA ASN A 88 -10.44 -10.81 -1.14
C ASN A 88 -11.70 -11.37 -0.47
N THR A 89 -11.54 -12.13 0.63
CA THR A 89 -12.67 -12.65 1.42
C THR A 89 -12.94 -11.86 2.70
N ASN A 90 -12.29 -10.69 2.88
CA ASN A 90 -12.70 -9.73 3.90
C ASN A 90 -14.05 -9.09 3.52
N GLU A 91 -14.76 -8.54 4.50
CA GLU A 91 -16.10 -7.94 4.31
C GLU A 91 -16.08 -6.59 3.59
N PHE A 92 -14.91 -5.98 3.42
CA PHE A 92 -14.75 -4.65 2.82
C PHE A 92 -13.74 -4.67 1.68
N THR A 93 -13.79 -3.63 0.86
CA THR A 93 -12.90 -3.45 -0.29
C THR A 93 -11.49 -3.10 0.18
N LEU A 94 -10.51 -3.79 -0.40
CA LEU A 94 -9.09 -3.53 -0.23
C LEU A 94 -8.50 -2.99 -1.54
N THR A 95 -7.26 -2.52 -1.49
CA THR A 95 -6.46 -2.20 -2.68
C THR A 95 -5.10 -2.85 -2.56
N THR A 96 -4.39 -2.99 -3.67
CA THR A 96 -2.98 -3.38 -3.66
C THR A 96 -2.12 -2.27 -4.24
N SER A 97 -0.99 -1.98 -3.59
CA SER A 97 -0.02 -1.00 -4.08
C SER A 97 1.18 -1.63 -4.74
N ARG A 98 1.53 -2.85 -4.37
CA ARG A 98 2.70 -3.55 -4.90
C ARG A 98 2.54 -5.04 -4.83
N ILE A 99 3.01 -5.74 -5.88
CA ILE A 99 3.14 -7.20 -5.92
C ILE A 99 4.53 -7.50 -6.46
N ALA A 100 5.42 -8.02 -5.62
CA ALA A 100 6.73 -8.50 -6.02
C ALA A 100 6.70 -10.03 -6.10
N TYR A 101 7.22 -10.61 -7.16
CA TYR A 101 7.17 -12.05 -7.35
C TYR A 101 8.40 -12.62 -8.06
N ASP A 102 8.64 -13.89 -7.80
CA ASP A 102 9.59 -14.78 -8.49
C ASP A 102 8.81 -15.85 -9.24
N LEU A 103 9.08 -16.03 -10.52
CA LEU A 103 8.50 -17.07 -11.37
C LEU A 103 9.46 -18.24 -11.53
N PHE A 104 8.95 -19.46 -11.43
CA PHE A 104 9.69 -20.70 -11.58
C PHE A 104 9.00 -21.59 -12.62
N ALA A 105 9.80 -22.33 -13.39
CA ALA A 105 9.35 -23.38 -14.30
C ALA A 105 10.06 -24.68 -13.95
N ASP A 106 9.30 -25.75 -13.66
CA ASP A 106 9.83 -27.05 -13.22
C ASP A 106 10.81 -26.95 -12.03
N GLY A 107 10.59 -25.95 -11.15
CA GLY A 107 11.44 -25.66 -10.00
C GLY A 107 12.66 -24.79 -10.27
N ALA A 108 13.01 -24.53 -11.54
CA ALA A 108 14.10 -23.62 -11.90
C ALA A 108 13.61 -22.16 -11.95
N PRO A 109 14.41 -21.18 -11.49
CA PRO A 109 14.04 -19.77 -11.55
C PRO A 109 14.00 -19.27 -13.00
N VAL A 110 12.95 -18.56 -13.36
CA VAL A 110 12.75 -17.94 -14.68
C VAL A 110 13.08 -16.46 -14.63
N GLY A 111 12.63 -15.79 -13.58
CA GLY A 111 12.86 -14.36 -13.36
C GLY A 111 12.02 -13.82 -12.23
N SER A 112 12.24 -12.56 -11.93
CA SER A 112 11.52 -11.80 -10.88
C SER A 112 11.02 -10.49 -11.44
N ASP A 113 9.85 -10.04 -11.00
CA ASP A 113 9.31 -8.74 -11.37
C ASP A 113 8.49 -8.11 -10.24
N THR A 114 8.12 -6.84 -10.41
CA THR A 114 7.32 -6.09 -9.45
C THR A 114 6.27 -5.26 -10.15
N ILE A 115 5.02 -5.60 -9.93
CA ILE A 115 3.87 -4.77 -10.31
C ILE A 115 3.73 -3.69 -9.24
N SER A 116 3.92 -2.42 -9.60
CA SER A 116 3.84 -1.30 -8.66
C SER A 116 2.75 -0.32 -9.06
N TYR A 117 1.92 0.05 -8.10
CA TYR A 117 0.92 1.11 -8.17
C TYR A 117 1.20 2.22 -7.15
N GLU A 118 2.43 2.29 -6.60
CA GLU A 118 2.78 3.25 -5.55
C GLU A 118 2.63 4.70 -6.01
N ASP A 119 2.97 4.98 -7.26
CA ASP A 119 2.82 6.31 -7.89
C ASP A 119 1.39 6.58 -8.41
N VAL A 120 0.49 5.60 -8.30
CA VAL A 120 -0.90 5.74 -8.72
C VAL A 120 -1.75 6.16 -7.53
N PRO A 121 -2.59 7.21 -7.63
CA PRO A 121 -3.54 7.56 -6.58
C PRO A 121 -4.42 6.36 -6.20
N VAL A 122 -4.81 6.26 -4.91
CA VAL A 122 -5.59 5.11 -4.38
C VAL A 122 -6.82 4.80 -5.22
N THR A 123 -7.49 5.81 -5.78
CA THR A 123 -8.67 5.67 -6.65
C THR A 123 -8.36 5.03 -8.01
N GLY A 124 -7.10 5.00 -8.43
CA GLY A 124 -6.64 4.37 -9.68
C GLY A 124 -6.01 2.99 -9.49
N ARG A 125 -5.84 2.54 -8.26
CA ARG A 125 -5.28 1.22 -7.94
C ARG A 125 -6.34 0.12 -8.09
N PRO A 126 -5.94 -1.13 -8.36
CA PRO A 126 -6.86 -2.24 -8.44
C PRO A 126 -7.66 -2.37 -7.14
N ALA A 127 -9.00 -2.27 -7.25
CA ALA A 127 -9.91 -2.46 -6.12
C ALA A 127 -10.23 -3.95 -5.97
N LEU A 128 -9.93 -4.51 -4.81
CA LEU A 128 -10.20 -5.89 -4.43
C LEU A 128 -11.52 -5.92 -3.68
N PHE A 129 -12.62 -6.04 -4.42
CA PHE A 129 -13.96 -6.12 -3.83
C PHE A 129 -14.14 -7.42 -3.04
N SER A 130 -14.97 -7.38 -1.99
CA SER A 130 -15.28 -8.56 -1.19
C SER A 130 -15.86 -9.68 -2.05
N ASN A 131 -15.25 -10.87 -1.97
CA ASN A 131 -15.64 -12.09 -2.67
C ASN A 131 -15.69 -12.00 -4.21
N GLN A 132 -15.00 -11.04 -4.80
CA GLN A 132 -14.86 -10.91 -6.25
C GLN A 132 -13.39 -11.11 -6.66
N PRO A 133 -13.10 -12.03 -7.59
CA PRO A 133 -11.76 -12.19 -8.12
C PRO A 133 -11.40 -11.04 -9.06
N VAL A 134 -10.17 -10.56 -8.93
CA VAL A 134 -9.57 -9.55 -9.82
C VAL A 134 -8.34 -10.16 -10.45
N THR A 135 -8.24 -10.11 -11.79
CA THR A 135 -7.05 -10.58 -12.50
C THR A 135 -6.15 -9.41 -12.83
N ILE A 136 -4.89 -9.53 -12.46
CA ILE A 136 -3.81 -8.60 -12.77
C ILE A 136 -2.82 -9.36 -13.65
N SER A 137 -2.38 -8.75 -14.75
CA SER A 137 -1.40 -9.35 -15.65
C SER A 137 -0.15 -8.48 -15.72
N ASP A 138 0.99 -9.14 -15.83
CA ASP A 138 2.29 -8.51 -16.00
C ASP A 138 3.06 -9.18 -17.13
N THR A 139 4.16 -8.55 -17.59
CA THR A 139 5.01 -9.10 -18.65
C THR A 139 6.42 -9.28 -18.14
N LEU A 140 6.79 -10.54 -17.93
CA LEU A 140 8.14 -10.95 -17.53
C LEU A 140 8.96 -11.30 -18.75
N THR A 141 10.16 -10.73 -18.89
CA THR A 141 11.08 -11.05 -19.97
C THR A 141 12.04 -12.18 -19.59
N LEU A 142 11.99 -13.28 -20.30
CA LEU A 142 12.96 -14.38 -20.23
C LEU A 142 14.05 -14.18 -21.28
N GLN A 143 15.31 -14.05 -20.85
CA GLN A 143 16.47 -14.01 -21.74
C GLN A 143 16.96 -15.42 -22.08
N TYR A 144 17.41 -15.60 -23.31
CA TYR A 144 18.09 -16.83 -23.71
C TYR A 144 19.48 -16.90 -23.07
N THR A 145 19.76 -17.99 -22.38
CA THR A 145 21.05 -18.34 -21.83
C THR A 145 21.24 -19.86 -22.00
N ASP A 146 22.44 -20.35 -21.83
CA ASP A 146 22.69 -21.81 -21.87
C ASP A 146 21.84 -22.55 -20.82
N GLU A 147 21.59 -21.95 -19.68
CA GLU A 147 20.78 -22.50 -18.58
C GLU A 147 19.28 -22.51 -18.93
N THR A 148 18.80 -21.50 -19.66
CA THR A 148 17.38 -21.36 -20.02
C THR A 148 17.02 -21.94 -21.37
N ALA A 149 18.00 -22.42 -22.18
CA ALA A 149 17.82 -22.85 -23.57
C ALA A 149 16.73 -23.94 -23.75
N SER A 150 16.70 -24.93 -22.84
CA SER A 150 15.69 -25.99 -22.90
C SER A 150 14.28 -25.49 -22.61
N LEU A 151 14.13 -24.63 -21.60
CA LEU A 151 12.86 -24.00 -21.24
C LEU A 151 12.39 -23.06 -22.37
N PHE A 152 13.31 -22.25 -22.91
CA PHE A 152 13.05 -21.33 -24.00
C PHE A 152 12.46 -22.05 -25.22
N SER A 153 13.05 -23.17 -25.65
CA SER A 153 12.58 -23.99 -26.75
C SER A 153 11.20 -24.61 -26.46
N ARG A 154 10.94 -25.06 -25.23
CA ARG A 154 9.64 -25.63 -24.82
C ARG A 154 8.55 -24.58 -24.88
N ILE A 155 8.82 -23.35 -24.40
CA ILE A 155 7.85 -22.24 -24.46
C ILE A 155 7.53 -21.89 -25.90
N LEU A 156 8.53 -21.75 -26.79
CA LEU A 156 8.34 -21.46 -28.21
C LEU A 156 7.50 -22.53 -28.92
N ASN A 157 7.67 -23.79 -28.55
CA ASN A 157 6.91 -24.91 -29.10
C ASN A 157 5.53 -25.08 -28.44
N ASN A 158 5.10 -24.12 -27.62
CA ASN A 158 3.84 -24.12 -26.90
C ASN A 158 3.61 -25.39 -26.07
N SER A 159 4.64 -25.85 -25.40
CA SER A 159 4.60 -27.05 -24.56
C SER A 159 3.71 -26.81 -23.34
N THR A 160 2.74 -27.69 -23.11
CA THR A 160 1.78 -27.62 -22.00
C THR A 160 2.24 -28.37 -20.75
N ASP A 161 3.42 -28.98 -20.80
CA ASP A 161 4.00 -29.84 -19.75
C ASP A 161 4.94 -29.07 -18.80
N ILE A 162 4.86 -27.73 -18.79
CA ILE A 162 5.66 -26.89 -17.89
C ILE A 162 4.90 -26.68 -16.59
N ASN A 163 5.48 -27.10 -15.48
CA ASN A 163 4.93 -26.82 -14.16
C ASN A 163 5.37 -25.43 -13.70
N TRP A 164 4.45 -24.48 -13.76
CA TRP A 164 4.69 -23.12 -13.34
C TRP A 164 4.40 -22.94 -11.86
N ARG A 165 5.30 -22.28 -11.16
CA ARG A 165 5.13 -21.85 -9.78
C ARG A 165 5.52 -20.40 -9.63
N ILE A 166 4.75 -19.67 -8.83
CA ILE A 166 5.05 -18.29 -8.42
C ILE A 166 5.15 -18.22 -6.91
N SER A 167 6.06 -17.41 -6.40
CA SER A 167 6.11 -17.05 -4.99
C SER A 167 6.47 -15.57 -4.85
N GLY A 168 5.95 -14.92 -3.80
CA GLY A 168 6.21 -13.50 -3.65
C GLY A 168 5.50 -12.87 -2.47
N SER A 169 5.43 -11.55 -2.50
CA SER A 169 4.69 -10.74 -1.51
C SER A 169 3.89 -9.64 -2.18
N ALA A 170 2.74 -9.34 -1.60
CA ALA A 170 1.87 -8.25 -2.02
C ALA A 170 1.62 -7.30 -0.85
N THR A 171 1.69 -6.00 -1.10
CA THR A 171 1.28 -4.97 -0.14
C THR A 171 -0.19 -4.68 -0.35
N ILE A 172 -1.00 -5.03 0.65
CA ILE A 172 -2.45 -4.84 0.68
C ILE A 172 -2.78 -3.66 1.58
N GLU A 173 -3.73 -2.85 1.14
CA GLU A 173 -4.09 -1.59 1.80
C GLU A 173 -5.57 -1.54 2.15
N SER A 174 -5.88 -1.00 3.33
CA SER A 174 -7.21 -0.63 3.77
C SER A 174 -7.16 0.73 4.47
N GLY A 175 -7.66 1.77 3.81
CA GLY A 175 -7.56 3.13 4.31
C GLY A 175 -6.09 3.55 4.51
N THR A 176 -5.68 3.70 5.78
CA THR A 176 -4.28 4.04 6.16
C THR A 176 -3.47 2.84 6.61
N THR A 177 -4.06 1.64 6.65
CA THR A 177 -3.40 0.42 7.11
C THR A 177 -2.81 -0.32 5.92
N LEU A 178 -1.50 -0.61 6.01
CA LEU A 178 -0.72 -1.37 5.05
C LEU A 178 -0.31 -2.68 5.70
N GLN A 179 -0.49 -3.80 5.00
CA GLN A 179 -0.01 -5.11 5.45
C GLN A 179 0.59 -5.87 4.28
N GLU A 180 1.65 -6.61 4.56
CA GLU A 180 2.30 -7.48 3.59
C GLU A 180 1.70 -8.90 3.67
N LYS A 181 1.29 -9.43 2.52
CA LYS A 181 0.83 -10.80 2.32
C LYS A 181 1.86 -11.57 1.50
N ARG A 182 2.42 -12.62 2.05
CA ARG A 182 3.23 -13.58 1.27
C ARG A 182 2.33 -14.60 0.61
N PHE A 183 2.71 -15.03 -0.57
CA PHE A 183 1.96 -16.03 -1.33
C PHE A 183 2.89 -16.99 -2.08
N SER A 184 2.35 -18.16 -2.38
CA SER A 184 2.93 -19.13 -3.32
C SER A 184 1.79 -19.89 -4.00
N SER A 185 1.89 -20.08 -5.31
CA SER A 185 0.87 -20.76 -6.10
C SER A 185 1.53 -21.53 -7.24
N GLU A 186 0.94 -22.64 -7.62
CA GLU A 186 1.32 -23.49 -8.75
C GLU A 186 0.16 -23.51 -9.76
N LEU A 187 0.49 -23.70 -11.06
CA LEU A 187 -0.45 -23.79 -12.16
C LEU A 187 -0.45 -25.20 -12.73
#